data_042a3923701cb30562f36feb023d5986
#
_entry.id   042a3923701cb30562f36feb023d5986
#
_cell.length_a   1.000
_cell.length_b   1.000
_cell.length_c   1.000
_cell.angle_alpha   90.00
_cell.angle_beta   90.00
_cell.angle_gamma   90.00
#
_symmetry.space_group_name_H-M   'P 1'
#
loop_
_entity.id
_entity.type
_entity.pdbx_description
1 polymer ?
#
loop_
_entity_poly.entity_id
_entity_poly.type
_entity_poly.pdbx_seq_one_letter_code
_entity_poly.pdbx_strand_id
1 'polypeptide(L)'
;MKGFEVVLKSYLSKMKGGSRTLVKKPLSEIAWAWIGGFAGIFGVWWLNYWMGIQENANLFLIGSFGASAVLIYGVPMGELSQPRNLVGGHVISALVGVIAYNLFPDNVPLASALAVATAIAAMMATNTTHPPGGATALIAVVGGASVHELGWMYIL
;
A
#
# COMPACT_ATOMS: atom_id res chain seq x y z
N MET A 1 6.79 -17.73 37.45
CA MET A 1 7.52 -16.46 37.20
C MET A 1 8.71 -16.63 36.24
N LYS A 2 9.60 -17.63 36.42
CA LYS A 2 10.76 -17.84 35.54
C LYS A 2 10.42 -18.02 34.03
N GLY A 3 9.31 -18.70 33.71
CA GLY A 3 8.88 -18.95 32.34
C GLY A 3 8.47 -17.64 31.59
N PHE A 4 7.76 -16.74 32.28
CA PHE A 4 7.35 -15.46 31.70
C PHE A 4 8.55 -14.54 31.38
N GLU A 5 9.54 -14.49 32.27
CA GLU A 5 10.77 -13.70 32.05
C GLU A 5 11.57 -14.20 30.84
N VAL A 6 11.64 -15.53 30.66
CA VAL A 6 12.31 -16.11 29.47
C VAL A 6 11.59 -15.74 28.18
N VAL A 7 10.26 -15.87 28.17
CA VAL A 7 9.43 -15.50 27.01
C VAL A 7 9.57 -14.00 26.71
N LEU A 8 9.48 -13.14 27.72
CA LEU A 8 9.62 -11.71 27.58
C LEU A 8 11.01 -11.30 27.04
N LYS A 9 12.10 -11.89 27.60
CA LYS A 9 13.46 -11.66 27.11
C LYS A 9 13.63 -12.10 25.66
N SER A 10 13.07 -13.28 25.30
CA SER A 10 13.09 -13.76 23.91
C SER A 10 12.32 -12.81 22.97
N TYR A 11 11.17 -12.32 23.40
CA TYR A 11 10.38 -11.36 22.64
C TYR A 11 11.12 -10.03 22.44
N LEU A 12 11.67 -9.46 23.53
CA LEU A 12 12.42 -8.22 23.47
C LEU A 12 13.73 -8.34 22.65
N SER A 13 14.35 -9.54 22.65
CA SER A 13 15.55 -9.75 21.81
C SER A 13 15.22 -9.71 20.31
N LYS A 14 14.01 -10.12 19.90
CA LYS A 14 13.56 -10.03 18.52
C LYS A 14 13.34 -8.58 18.07
N MET A 15 13.01 -7.67 19.00
CA MET A 15 12.85 -6.24 18.70
C MET A 15 14.15 -5.55 18.33
N LYS A 16 15.31 -6.10 18.72
CA LYS A 16 16.63 -5.57 18.33
C LYS A 16 16.93 -5.79 16.84
N GLY A 17 16.09 -6.56 16.14
CA GLY A 17 16.33 -6.96 14.76
C GLY A 17 17.44 -8.01 14.63
N GLY A 18 17.47 -8.69 13.49
CA GLY A 18 18.56 -9.61 13.18
C GLY A 18 19.84 -8.82 12.85
N SER A 19 21.00 -9.41 13.15
CA SER A 19 22.31 -8.88 12.82
C SER A 19 22.62 -8.98 11.30
N ARG A 20 21.70 -8.47 10.45
CA ARG A 20 22.03 -8.29 9.05
C ARG A 20 23.07 -7.20 8.93
N THR A 21 24.21 -7.51 8.36
CA THR A 21 25.19 -6.50 7.96
C THR A 21 24.48 -5.51 7.06
N LEU A 22 24.35 -4.27 7.50
CA LEU A 22 23.75 -3.20 6.69
C LEU A 22 24.70 -2.92 5.53
N VAL A 23 24.39 -3.46 4.37
CA VAL A 23 25.12 -3.16 3.14
C VAL A 23 24.74 -1.74 2.74
N LYS A 24 25.71 -0.83 2.78
CA LYS A 24 25.53 0.55 2.30
C LYS A 24 25.24 0.51 0.80
N LYS A 25 24.15 1.13 0.42
CA LYS A 25 23.81 1.32 -1.00
C LYS A 25 24.76 2.34 -1.63
N PRO A 26 25.26 2.10 -2.86
CA PRO A 26 26.04 3.08 -3.58
C PRO A 26 25.22 4.34 -3.88
N LEU A 27 25.88 5.50 -3.93
CA LEU A 27 25.20 6.77 -4.18
C LEU A 27 24.44 6.78 -5.52
N SER A 28 24.91 6.06 -6.52
CA SER A 28 24.20 5.90 -7.80
C SER A 28 22.83 5.22 -7.64
N GLU A 29 22.74 4.16 -6.86
CA GLU A 29 21.44 3.51 -6.58
C GLU A 29 20.49 4.46 -5.85
N ILE A 30 21.03 5.22 -4.86
CA ILE A 30 20.24 6.21 -4.13
C ILE A 30 19.73 7.31 -5.06
N ALA A 31 20.59 7.83 -5.95
CA ALA A 31 20.22 8.85 -6.92
C ALA A 31 19.16 8.33 -7.90
N TRP A 32 19.30 7.11 -8.41
CA TRP A 32 18.30 6.53 -9.31
C TRP A 32 16.96 6.25 -8.60
N ALA A 33 16.98 5.82 -7.35
CA ALA A 33 15.76 5.66 -6.55
C ALA A 33 15.04 7.01 -6.34
N TRP A 34 15.80 8.09 -6.09
CA TRP A 34 15.23 9.44 -5.96
C TRP A 34 14.63 9.92 -7.28
N ILE A 35 15.37 9.81 -8.39
CA ILE A 35 14.89 10.22 -9.73
C ILE A 35 13.63 9.43 -10.11
N GLY A 36 13.66 8.11 -9.93
CA GLY A 36 12.52 7.24 -10.23
C GLY A 36 11.29 7.56 -9.40
N GLY A 37 11.47 7.73 -8.08
CA GLY A 37 10.40 8.10 -7.17
C GLY A 37 9.77 9.46 -7.52
N PHE A 38 10.62 10.47 -7.79
CA PHE A 38 10.15 11.78 -8.23
C PHE A 38 9.38 11.68 -9.57
N ALA A 39 9.99 11.06 -10.60
CA ALA A 39 9.38 10.96 -11.92
C ALA A 39 8.09 10.14 -11.89
N GLY A 40 8.04 9.06 -11.11
CA GLY A 40 6.83 8.23 -10.96
C GLY A 40 5.67 8.99 -10.34
N ILE A 41 5.88 9.64 -9.19
CA ILE A 41 4.82 10.41 -8.51
C ILE A 41 4.42 11.65 -9.32
N PHE A 42 5.40 12.37 -9.88
CA PHE A 42 5.12 13.52 -10.74
C PHE A 42 4.36 13.10 -12.01
N GLY A 43 4.72 11.96 -12.62
CA GLY A 43 4.03 11.39 -13.78
C GLY A 43 2.58 11.06 -13.51
N VAL A 44 2.27 10.48 -12.34
CA VAL A 44 0.88 10.22 -11.91
C VAL A 44 0.11 11.54 -11.78
N TRP A 45 0.70 12.55 -11.14
CA TRP A 45 0.08 13.88 -11.02
C TRP A 45 -0.14 14.53 -12.40
N TRP A 46 0.87 14.47 -13.28
CA TRP A 46 0.82 15.03 -14.63
C TRP A 46 -0.28 14.38 -15.49
N LEU A 47 -0.37 13.05 -15.43
CA LEU A 47 -1.41 12.30 -16.13
C LEU A 47 -2.81 12.70 -15.65
N ASN A 48 -2.99 12.82 -14.34
CA ASN A 48 -4.23 13.27 -13.73
C ASN A 48 -4.62 14.69 -14.20
N TYR A 49 -3.66 15.60 -14.20
CA TYR A 49 -3.85 16.97 -14.71
C TYR A 49 -4.25 16.98 -16.19
N TRP A 50 -3.56 16.19 -17.02
CA TRP A 50 -3.83 16.11 -18.46
C TRP A 50 -5.18 15.48 -18.78
N MET A 51 -5.65 14.55 -17.98
CA MET A 51 -6.98 13.92 -18.11
C MET A 51 -8.14 14.85 -17.68
N GLY A 52 -7.85 16.07 -17.22
CA GLY A 52 -8.86 17.05 -16.82
C GLY A 52 -9.55 16.77 -15.50
N ILE A 53 -9.00 15.88 -14.65
CA ILE A 53 -9.54 15.52 -13.34
C ILE A 53 -9.11 16.59 -12.30
N GLN A 54 -9.28 17.89 -12.66
CA GLN A 54 -8.71 19.00 -11.90
C GLN A 54 -9.41 19.29 -10.57
N GLU A 55 -10.70 19.06 -10.48
CA GLU A 55 -11.46 19.38 -9.25
C GLU A 55 -11.13 18.45 -8.08
N ASN A 56 -10.55 17.28 -8.37
CA ASN A 56 -10.11 16.29 -7.40
C ASN A 56 -8.65 15.86 -7.65
N ALA A 57 -7.77 16.81 -7.97
CA ALA A 57 -6.39 16.58 -8.43
C ALA A 57 -5.52 15.68 -7.54
N ASN A 58 -5.94 15.42 -6.30
CA ASN A 58 -5.23 14.56 -5.37
C ASN A 58 -5.79 13.13 -5.26
N LEU A 59 -6.85 12.80 -6.01
CA LEU A 59 -7.47 11.48 -5.95
C LEU A 59 -6.50 10.35 -6.31
N PHE A 60 -5.64 10.57 -7.30
CA PHE A 60 -4.64 9.59 -7.73
C PHE A 60 -3.33 9.66 -6.92
N LEU A 61 -3.11 10.73 -6.12
CA LEU A 61 -1.98 10.83 -5.22
C LEU A 61 -2.33 10.27 -3.83
N ILE A 62 -2.94 9.11 -3.80
CA ILE A 62 -3.25 8.43 -2.54
C ILE A 62 -1.97 7.91 -1.87
N GLY A 63 -1.97 7.88 -0.55
CA GLY A 63 -0.80 7.46 0.23
C GLY A 63 -0.25 6.09 -0.12
N SER A 64 -1.10 5.20 -0.68
CA SER A 64 -0.67 3.88 -1.15
C SER A 64 0.32 3.96 -2.32
N PHE A 65 0.22 4.95 -3.22
CA PHE A 65 1.18 5.13 -4.31
C PHE A 65 2.55 5.60 -3.80
N GLY A 66 2.58 6.46 -2.77
CA GLY A 66 3.82 6.83 -2.10
C GLY A 66 4.53 5.62 -1.49
N ALA A 67 3.78 4.75 -0.81
CA ALA A 67 4.30 3.52 -0.26
C ALA A 67 4.77 2.53 -1.35
N SER A 68 4.04 2.41 -2.47
CA SER A 68 4.45 1.63 -3.64
C SER A 68 5.74 2.16 -4.27
N ALA A 69 5.90 3.48 -4.37
CA ALA A 69 7.11 4.09 -4.91
C ALA A 69 8.35 3.71 -4.07
N VAL A 70 8.24 3.69 -2.74
CA VAL A 70 9.34 3.23 -1.86
C VAL A 70 9.72 1.78 -2.18
N LEU A 71 8.76 0.89 -2.39
CA LEU A 71 9.04 -0.50 -2.74
C LEU A 71 9.66 -0.63 -4.13
N ILE A 72 9.10 0.04 -5.14
CA ILE A 72 9.53 -0.08 -6.53
C ILE A 72 10.94 0.49 -6.72
N TYR A 73 11.21 1.66 -6.16
CA TYR A 73 12.48 2.37 -6.38
C TYR A 73 13.51 2.10 -5.29
N GLY A 74 13.08 1.81 -4.05
CA GLY A 74 13.98 1.53 -2.92
C GLY A 74 14.37 0.07 -2.79
N VAL A 75 13.50 -0.87 -3.18
CA VAL A 75 13.71 -2.32 -3.07
C VAL A 75 13.23 -3.05 -4.35
N PRO A 76 13.75 -2.68 -5.55
CA PRO A 76 13.22 -3.17 -6.83
C PRO A 76 13.30 -4.70 -7.00
N MET A 77 14.29 -5.34 -6.38
CA MET A 77 14.46 -6.79 -6.44
C MET A 77 13.64 -7.54 -5.38
N GLY A 78 12.87 -6.80 -4.56
CA GLY A 78 12.00 -7.40 -3.55
C GLY A 78 10.81 -8.11 -4.19
N GLU A 79 10.41 -9.25 -3.64
CA GLU A 79 9.24 -10.00 -4.10
C GLU A 79 7.98 -9.13 -4.12
N LEU A 80 7.79 -8.32 -3.07
CA LEU A 80 6.63 -7.44 -2.89
C LEU A 80 6.62 -6.22 -3.85
N SER A 81 7.72 -5.97 -4.57
CA SER A 81 7.91 -4.85 -5.51
C SER A 81 7.64 -5.25 -6.96
N GLN A 82 7.38 -6.53 -7.22
CA GLN A 82 7.22 -7.03 -8.58
C GLN A 82 5.92 -6.51 -9.23
N PRO A 83 5.89 -6.32 -10.57
CA PRO A 83 4.72 -5.79 -11.27
C PRO A 83 3.43 -6.57 -10.98
N ARG A 84 3.49 -7.89 -10.88
CA ARG A 84 2.35 -8.72 -10.53
C ARG A 84 1.79 -8.37 -9.15
N ASN A 85 2.66 -8.19 -8.16
CA ASN A 85 2.28 -7.84 -6.80
C ASN A 85 1.73 -6.41 -6.76
N LEU A 86 2.40 -5.47 -7.42
CA LEU A 86 1.96 -4.08 -7.52
C LEU A 86 0.54 -3.99 -8.10
N VAL A 87 0.36 -4.43 -9.32
CA VAL A 87 -0.92 -4.30 -10.04
C VAL A 87 -2.00 -5.17 -9.39
N GLY A 88 -1.71 -6.46 -9.19
CA GLY A 88 -2.67 -7.38 -8.59
C GLY A 88 -3.05 -7.00 -7.17
N GLY A 89 -2.08 -6.55 -6.37
CA GLY A 89 -2.32 -6.10 -5.00
C GLY A 89 -3.24 -4.88 -4.93
N HIS A 90 -3.00 -3.86 -5.76
CA HIS A 90 -3.87 -2.67 -5.79
C HIS A 90 -5.27 -3.01 -6.31
N VAL A 91 -5.39 -3.74 -7.41
CA VAL A 91 -6.69 -4.11 -8.01
C VAL A 91 -7.54 -4.93 -7.03
N ILE A 92 -6.98 -5.98 -6.45
CA ILE A 92 -7.70 -6.83 -5.48
C ILE A 92 -8.09 -6.02 -4.24
N SER A 93 -7.20 -5.19 -3.75
CA SER A 93 -7.45 -4.37 -2.55
C SER A 93 -8.51 -3.30 -2.80
N ALA A 94 -8.48 -2.65 -3.95
CA ALA A 94 -9.51 -1.69 -4.35
C ALA A 94 -10.88 -2.35 -4.45
N LEU A 95 -10.96 -3.52 -5.11
CA LEU A 95 -12.20 -4.30 -5.22
C LEU A 95 -12.77 -4.63 -3.84
N VAL A 96 -11.94 -5.18 -2.95
CA VAL A 96 -12.35 -5.56 -1.59
C VAL A 96 -12.79 -4.33 -0.79
N GLY A 97 -12.06 -3.22 -0.91
CA GLY A 97 -12.38 -1.98 -0.21
C GLY A 97 -13.72 -1.39 -0.63
N VAL A 98 -13.98 -1.32 -1.95
CA VAL A 98 -15.28 -0.86 -2.49
C VAL A 98 -16.42 -1.76 -2.03
N ILE A 99 -16.24 -3.07 -2.05
CA ILE A 99 -17.25 -4.01 -1.55
C ILE A 99 -17.52 -3.78 -0.06
N ALA A 100 -16.48 -3.66 0.76
CA ALA A 100 -16.62 -3.46 2.21
C ALA A 100 -17.36 -2.16 2.54
N TYR A 101 -17.05 -1.07 1.82
CA TYR A 101 -17.76 0.20 1.97
C TYR A 101 -19.25 0.06 1.62
N ASN A 102 -19.59 -0.58 0.49
CA ASN A 102 -20.96 -0.75 0.05
C ASN A 102 -21.79 -1.65 0.99
N LEU A 103 -21.16 -2.63 1.64
CA LEU A 103 -21.83 -3.52 2.58
C LEU A 103 -22.06 -2.88 3.96
N PHE A 104 -21.19 -1.97 4.38
CA PHE A 104 -21.23 -1.36 5.71
C PHE A 104 -21.01 0.17 5.65
N PRO A 105 -21.86 0.92 4.89
CA PRO A 105 -21.63 2.35 4.67
C PRO A 105 -21.69 3.18 5.96
N ASP A 106 -22.54 2.77 6.91
CA ASP A 106 -22.76 3.47 8.18
C ASP A 106 -21.83 3.00 9.32
N ASN A 107 -20.98 1.99 9.06
CA ASN A 107 -20.08 1.44 10.06
C ASN A 107 -18.63 1.44 9.57
N VAL A 108 -18.05 2.64 9.47
CA VAL A 108 -16.69 2.87 8.97
C VAL A 108 -15.62 2.02 9.69
N PRO A 109 -15.63 1.87 11.03
CA PRO A 109 -14.64 1.03 11.71
C PRO A 109 -14.71 -0.45 11.28
N LEU A 110 -15.92 -1.01 11.18
CA LEU A 110 -16.12 -2.40 10.73
C LEU A 110 -15.74 -2.56 9.27
N ALA A 111 -16.21 -1.67 8.39
CA ALA A 111 -15.88 -1.68 6.97
C ALA A 111 -14.36 -1.63 6.76
N SER A 112 -13.65 -0.75 7.47
CA SER A 112 -12.21 -0.59 7.38
C SER A 112 -11.45 -1.85 7.82
N ALA A 113 -11.86 -2.43 8.95
CA ALA A 113 -11.23 -3.65 9.46
C ALA A 113 -11.44 -4.83 8.49
N LEU A 114 -12.66 -5.00 7.98
CA LEU A 114 -12.98 -6.04 7.00
C LEU A 114 -12.25 -5.81 5.67
N ALA A 115 -12.22 -4.57 5.17
CA ALA A 115 -11.52 -4.23 3.94
C ALA A 115 -10.05 -4.63 4.01
N VAL A 116 -9.33 -4.20 5.03
CA VAL A 116 -7.89 -4.49 5.15
C VAL A 116 -7.64 -5.98 5.39
N ALA A 117 -8.36 -6.61 6.31
CA ALA A 117 -8.17 -8.02 6.62
C ALA A 117 -8.46 -8.94 5.41
N THR A 118 -9.57 -8.66 4.69
CA THR A 118 -9.94 -9.43 3.50
C THR A 118 -8.98 -9.16 2.34
N ALA A 119 -8.52 -7.92 2.15
CA ALA A 119 -7.51 -7.60 1.14
C ALA A 119 -6.21 -8.36 1.38
N ILE A 120 -5.73 -8.43 2.63
CA ILE A 120 -4.54 -9.22 2.98
C ILE A 120 -4.76 -10.68 2.60
N ALA A 121 -5.87 -11.28 3.02
CA ALA A 121 -6.17 -12.69 2.73
C ALA A 121 -6.29 -12.96 1.23
N ALA A 122 -6.96 -12.08 0.47
CA ALA A 122 -7.13 -12.19 -0.97
C ALA A 122 -5.79 -12.06 -1.72
N MET A 123 -4.96 -11.08 -1.35
CA MET A 123 -3.62 -10.92 -1.92
C MET A 123 -2.74 -12.15 -1.65
N MET A 124 -2.81 -12.72 -0.45
CA MET A 124 -2.06 -13.96 -0.13
C MET A 124 -2.56 -15.13 -0.97
N ALA A 125 -3.88 -15.32 -1.08
CA ALA A 125 -4.47 -16.41 -1.86
C ALA A 125 -4.14 -16.34 -3.36
N THR A 126 -3.95 -15.14 -3.89
CA THR A 126 -3.62 -14.90 -5.30
C THR A 126 -2.12 -14.73 -5.58
N ASN A 127 -1.29 -14.82 -4.55
CA ASN A 127 0.16 -14.54 -4.63
C ASN A 127 0.46 -13.15 -5.21
N THR A 128 -0.31 -12.13 -4.82
CA THR A 128 -0.15 -10.74 -5.23
C THR A 128 0.10 -9.81 -4.04
N THR A 129 0.67 -10.34 -2.97
CA THR A 129 0.90 -9.57 -1.75
C THR A 129 1.73 -8.32 -2.03
N HIS A 130 1.11 -7.16 -1.81
CA HIS A 130 1.70 -5.84 -1.97
C HIS A 130 1.23 -4.97 -0.79
N PRO A 131 2.09 -4.66 0.18
CA PRO A 131 1.67 -3.98 1.41
C PRO A 131 0.89 -2.68 1.20
N PRO A 132 1.25 -1.82 0.21
CA PRO A 132 0.46 -0.62 -0.09
C PRO A 132 -0.99 -0.91 -0.54
N GLY A 133 -1.29 -2.12 -1.01
CA GLY A 133 -2.66 -2.55 -1.28
C GLY A 133 -3.57 -2.47 -0.05
N GLY A 134 -3.04 -2.76 1.15
CA GLY A 134 -3.79 -2.58 2.38
C GLY A 134 -4.27 -1.14 2.59
N ALA A 135 -3.42 -0.16 2.27
CA ALA A 135 -3.81 1.25 2.28
C ALA A 135 -4.85 1.56 1.20
N THR A 136 -4.75 0.95 0.01
CA THR A 136 -5.75 1.11 -1.05
C THR A 136 -7.13 0.63 -0.60
N ALA A 137 -7.22 -0.55 0.04
CA ALA A 137 -8.48 -1.06 0.59
C ALA A 137 -9.05 -0.13 1.69
N LEU A 138 -8.18 0.39 2.55
CA LEU A 138 -8.60 1.32 3.60
C LEU A 138 -9.11 2.64 3.04
N ILE A 139 -8.42 3.22 2.05
CA ILE A 139 -8.79 4.49 1.42
C ILE A 139 -10.14 4.37 0.69
N ALA A 140 -10.47 3.23 0.09
CA ALA A 140 -11.78 2.99 -0.49
C ALA A 140 -12.92 3.17 0.54
N VAL A 141 -12.64 2.94 1.83
CA VAL A 141 -13.63 3.09 2.92
C VAL A 141 -13.58 4.50 3.53
N VAL A 142 -12.39 5.05 3.80
CA VAL A 142 -12.25 6.29 4.57
C VAL A 142 -11.93 7.52 3.71
N GLY A 143 -11.79 7.38 2.40
CA GLY A 143 -11.31 8.43 1.50
C GLY A 143 -12.29 9.59 1.24
N GLY A 144 -13.49 9.53 1.83
CA GLY A 144 -14.48 10.60 1.73
C GLY A 144 -15.22 10.64 0.38
N ALA A 145 -16.03 11.68 0.19
CA ALA A 145 -16.96 11.80 -0.94
C ALA A 145 -16.28 11.61 -2.29
N SER A 146 -15.15 12.25 -2.52
CA SER A 146 -14.42 12.18 -3.80
C SER A 146 -13.99 10.77 -4.19
N VAL A 147 -13.64 9.92 -3.20
CA VAL A 147 -13.31 8.51 -3.44
C VAL A 147 -14.57 7.68 -3.64
N HIS A 148 -15.60 7.93 -2.82
CA HIS A 148 -16.85 7.18 -2.89
C HIS A 148 -17.63 7.45 -4.19
N GLU A 149 -17.56 8.65 -4.75
CA GLU A 149 -18.14 9.02 -6.04
C GLU A 149 -17.55 8.24 -7.22
N LEU A 150 -16.29 7.78 -7.11
CA LEU A 150 -15.70 6.90 -8.12
C LEU A 150 -16.39 5.53 -8.16
N GLY A 151 -16.96 5.06 -7.06
CA GLY A 151 -17.57 3.74 -6.99
C GLY A 151 -16.64 2.65 -7.54
N TRP A 152 -17.12 1.88 -8.51
CA TRP A 152 -16.32 0.81 -9.15
C TRP A 152 -15.16 1.31 -10.00
N MET A 153 -15.16 2.58 -10.41
CA MET A 153 -14.03 3.19 -11.13
C MET A 153 -12.78 3.31 -10.26
N TYR A 154 -12.92 3.25 -8.93
CA TYR A 154 -11.77 3.23 -8.02
C TYR A 154 -10.83 2.03 -8.24
N ILE A 155 -11.31 0.97 -8.90
CA ILE A 155 -10.53 -0.25 -9.18
C ILE A 155 -9.60 -0.08 -10.39
N LEU A 156 -9.91 0.88 -11.29
CA LEU A 156 -9.19 1.11 -12.55
C LEU A 156 -8.07 2.13 -12.41
#